data_ce672976459be901771abdfdbef76de2
#
_entry.id   ce672976459be901771abdfdbef76de2
#
_cell.length_a   1.000
_cell.length_b   1.000
_cell.length_c   1.000
_cell.angle_alpha   90.00
_cell.angle_beta   90.00
_cell.angle_gamma   90.00
#
_symmetry.space_group_name_H-M   'P 1'
#
loop_
_entity.id
_entity.type
_entity.pdbx_description
1 polymer ?
#
loop_
_entity_poly.entity_id
_entity_poly.type
_entity_poly.pdbx_seq_one_letter_code
_entity_poly.pdbx_strand_id
1 'polypeptide(L)'
;MAFSALLWLFTALLSPVLAAPPLAAGFETVQAADGADKPLQVAIWYPTEAVAQQVDLGPFTLNIALGGAIGGTVAGKALPLIVISHGNGGSNLSHHDTAVALAQAGFVVAAVAHTGDNHADQSRAASMMDRPRHISRVIDHMLTQWSGKDRIDAARIGVFGFSSGAFTALASVGGLADLARIAPHCQQHPGDYACQLMARQPSGTAALVTAMAQPAREARVRAAVVAAPALGFTFTQTSLAAVSVPVQLWRAEDDAVLPHPWYVEPVRAALPQPLDYRVVPKASHFDFLAPCTPRFAAMAPPLCSSQSGFDREAFHREFNAAVVGFFRVALKP
;
A
#
# COMPACT_ATOMS: atom_id res chain seq x y z
N MET A 1 18.94 -33.46 -72.94
CA MET A 1 18.29 -33.88 -71.66
C MET A 1 18.31 -32.72 -70.69
N ALA A 2 17.18 -32.04 -70.57
CA ALA A 2 17.09 -30.86 -69.66
C ALA A 2 16.31 -31.28 -68.40
N PHE A 3 16.99 -31.18 -67.24
CA PHE A 3 16.35 -31.42 -65.92
C PHE A 3 15.77 -30.13 -65.44
N SER A 4 14.41 -30.03 -65.31
CA SER A 4 13.73 -28.93 -64.60
C SER A 4 13.65 -29.26 -63.12
N ALA A 5 14.28 -28.47 -62.31
CA ALA A 5 14.16 -28.54 -60.86
C ALA A 5 12.94 -27.70 -60.40
N LEU A 6 11.94 -28.37 -59.83
CA LEU A 6 10.77 -27.75 -59.22
C LEU A 6 11.12 -27.28 -57.82
N LEU A 7 11.16 -25.95 -57.60
CA LEU A 7 11.36 -25.34 -56.27
C LEU A 7 10.01 -25.25 -55.56
N TRP A 8 9.82 -26.04 -54.49
CA TRP A 8 8.66 -25.91 -53.60
C TRP A 8 8.90 -24.78 -52.58
N LEU A 9 8.19 -23.67 -52.72
CA LEU A 9 8.12 -22.61 -51.71
C LEU A 9 7.15 -23.04 -50.61
N PHE A 10 7.72 -23.37 -49.43
CA PHE A 10 6.94 -23.53 -48.20
C PHE A 10 6.66 -22.14 -47.62
N THR A 11 5.47 -21.61 -47.80
CA THR A 11 4.97 -20.46 -47.07
C THR A 11 4.54 -20.92 -45.68
N ALA A 12 5.38 -20.64 -44.65
CA ALA A 12 5.02 -20.84 -43.27
C ALA A 12 3.96 -19.79 -42.88
N LEU A 13 2.71 -20.22 -42.69
CA LEU A 13 1.65 -19.41 -42.12
C LEU A 13 1.97 -19.19 -40.63
N LEU A 14 2.54 -18.02 -40.27
CA LEU A 14 2.64 -17.55 -38.91
C LEU A 14 1.22 -17.22 -38.44
N SER A 15 0.60 -18.11 -37.67
CA SER A 15 -0.63 -17.81 -36.95
C SER A 15 -0.34 -16.71 -35.93
N PRO A 16 -1.13 -15.61 -35.88
CA PRO A 16 -0.99 -14.62 -34.86
C PRO A 16 -1.25 -15.26 -33.49
N VAL A 17 -0.27 -15.23 -32.60
CA VAL A 17 -0.47 -15.57 -31.17
C VAL A 17 -1.37 -14.49 -30.60
N LEU A 18 -2.65 -14.78 -30.45
CA LEU A 18 -3.59 -13.91 -29.73
C LEU A 18 -3.06 -13.76 -28.30
N ALA A 19 -2.67 -12.55 -27.94
CA ALA A 19 -2.31 -12.24 -26.54
C ALA A 19 -3.50 -12.61 -25.63
N ALA A 20 -3.22 -13.32 -24.55
CA ALA A 20 -4.25 -13.63 -23.56
C ALA A 20 -4.88 -12.30 -23.06
N PRO A 21 -6.21 -12.26 -22.87
CA PRO A 21 -6.85 -11.06 -22.33
C PRO A 21 -6.23 -10.68 -20.98
N PRO A 22 -6.12 -9.36 -20.67
CA PRO A 22 -5.59 -8.94 -19.40
C PRO A 22 -6.45 -9.48 -18.26
N LEU A 23 -5.80 -9.89 -17.15
CA LEU A 23 -6.49 -10.38 -15.96
C LEU A 23 -7.34 -9.26 -15.35
N ALA A 24 -8.53 -9.62 -14.86
CA ALA A 24 -9.33 -8.75 -14.03
C ALA A 24 -8.88 -8.84 -12.56
N ALA A 25 -9.35 -7.90 -11.73
CA ALA A 25 -9.19 -7.98 -10.29
C ALA A 25 -10.43 -8.64 -9.68
N GLY A 26 -10.28 -9.84 -9.11
CA GLY A 26 -11.25 -10.44 -8.20
C GLY A 26 -11.25 -9.68 -6.88
N PHE A 27 -12.36 -9.71 -6.15
CA PHE A 27 -12.51 -8.98 -4.88
C PHE A 27 -13.34 -9.77 -3.87
N GLU A 28 -12.89 -9.75 -2.62
CA GLU A 28 -13.66 -10.22 -1.47
C GLU A 28 -13.23 -9.49 -0.19
N THR A 29 -14.03 -9.63 0.85
CA THR A 29 -13.70 -9.12 2.19
C THR A 29 -13.70 -10.25 3.20
N VAL A 30 -12.75 -10.22 4.14
CA VAL A 30 -12.62 -11.20 5.21
C VAL A 30 -12.38 -10.52 6.55
N GLN A 31 -12.46 -11.31 7.62
CA GLN A 31 -12.06 -10.93 8.96
C GLN A 31 -10.84 -11.73 9.39
N ALA A 32 -9.72 -11.07 9.65
CA ALA A 32 -8.53 -11.69 10.18
C ALA A 32 -8.51 -11.57 11.71
N ALA A 33 -8.28 -12.67 12.42
CA ALA A 33 -8.21 -12.67 13.89
C ALA A 33 -7.04 -11.82 14.39
N ASP A 34 -7.26 -11.02 15.44
CA ASP A 34 -6.24 -10.19 16.10
C ASP A 34 -6.11 -10.49 17.59
N GLY A 35 -5.93 -11.76 17.92
CA GLY A 35 -5.82 -12.22 19.32
C GLY A 35 -7.11 -11.95 20.10
N ALA A 36 -7.02 -11.18 21.19
CA ALA A 36 -8.16 -10.78 22.01
C ALA A 36 -8.86 -9.49 21.52
N ASP A 37 -8.27 -8.79 20.56
CA ASP A 37 -8.85 -7.59 19.95
C ASP A 37 -9.95 -7.95 18.94
N LYS A 38 -10.71 -6.92 18.49
CA LYS A 38 -11.70 -7.09 17.42
C LYS A 38 -11.01 -7.56 16.15
N PRO A 39 -11.61 -8.51 15.40
CA PRO A 39 -11.04 -8.95 14.13
C PRO A 39 -10.82 -7.79 13.16
N LEU A 40 -9.70 -7.85 12.42
CA LEU A 40 -9.35 -6.89 11.40
C LEU A 40 -10.21 -7.10 10.16
N GLN A 41 -10.82 -6.03 9.65
CA GLN A 41 -11.49 -6.06 8.34
C GLN A 41 -10.43 -5.96 7.26
N VAL A 42 -10.41 -6.93 6.35
CA VAL A 42 -9.43 -7.00 5.24
C VAL A 42 -10.18 -7.06 3.92
N ALA A 43 -9.83 -6.17 3.00
CA ALA A 43 -10.25 -6.24 1.61
C ALA A 43 -9.14 -6.94 0.82
N ILE A 44 -9.52 -7.91 0.00
CA ILE A 44 -8.59 -8.73 -0.77
C ILE A 44 -8.88 -8.55 -2.26
N TRP A 45 -7.82 -8.29 -3.04
CA TRP A 45 -7.86 -8.32 -4.50
C TRP A 45 -6.92 -9.40 -5.00
N TYR A 46 -7.29 -10.06 -6.07
CA TYR A 46 -6.50 -11.13 -6.66
C TYR A 46 -6.69 -11.20 -8.17
N PRO A 47 -5.70 -11.69 -8.93
CA PRO A 47 -5.86 -11.87 -10.36
C PRO A 47 -6.92 -12.92 -10.67
N THR A 48 -7.81 -12.66 -11.63
CA THR A 48 -8.83 -13.59 -12.08
C THR A 48 -9.11 -13.45 -13.59
N GLU A 49 -9.58 -14.53 -14.21
CA GLU A 49 -10.10 -14.52 -15.58
C GLU A 49 -11.60 -14.19 -15.64
N ALA A 50 -12.26 -14.05 -14.49
CA ALA A 50 -13.67 -13.69 -14.42
C ALA A 50 -13.88 -12.25 -14.92
N VAL A 51 -15.07 -12.00 -15.50
CA VAL A 51 -15.41 -10.68 -16.04
C VAL A 51 -15.63 -9.70 -14.90
N ALA A 52 -14.89 -8.58 -14.92
CA ALA A 52 -15.11 -7.47 -14.01
C ALA A 52 -16.38 -6.68 -14.38
N GLN A 53 -17.00 -6.12 -13.38
CA GLN A 53 -18.16 -5.24 -13.52
C GLN A 53 -18.03 -4.05 -12.56
N GLN A 54 -18.78 -2.98 -12.84
CA GLN A 54 -18.86 -1.83 -11.93
C GLN A 54 -19.61 -2.23 -10.66
N VAL A 55 -18.98 -2.07 -9.50
CA VAL A 55 -19.51 -2.42 -8.18
C VAL A 55 -19.37 -1.24 -7.23
N ASP A 56 -20.47 -0.83 -6.64
CA ASP A 56 -20.47 0.21 -5.60
C ASP A 56 -20.14 -0.40 -4.24
N LEU A 57 -19.03 0.03 -3.64
CA LEU A 57 -18.59 -0.31 -2.29
C LEU A 57 -18.57 0.94 -1.42
N GLY A 58 -19.67 1.21 -0.73
CA GLY A 58 -19.85 2.46 -0.01
C GLY A 58 -19.82 3.67 -0.94
N PRO A 59 -18.89 4.64 -0.74
CA PRO A 59 -18.78 5.81 -1.60
C PRO A 59 -17.93 5.58 -2.86
N PHE A 60 -17.35 4.40 -3.04
CA PHE A 60 -16.43 4.08 -4.13
C PHE A 60 -17.14 3.20 -5.18
N THR A 61 -16.75 3.38 -6.45
CA THR A 61 -17.17 2.50 -7.56
C THR A 61 -15.93 1.84 -8.13
N LEU A 62 -15.86 0.50 -8.05
CA LEU A 62 -14.72 -0.30 -8.48
C LEU A 62 -15.11 -1.16 -9.69
N ASN A 63 -14.17 -1.35 -10.61
CA ASN A 63 -14.31 -2.32 -11.69
C ASN A 63 -13.65 -3.64 -11.29
N ILE A 64 -14.43 -4.55 -10.70
CA ILE A 64 -13.96 -5.78 -10.05
C ILE A 64 -14.88 -6.97 -10.36
N ALA A 65 -14.35 -8.18 -10.24
CA ALA A 65 -15.14 -9.40 -10.17
C ALA A 65 -15.37 -9.77 -8.69
N LEU A 66 -16.63 -9.88 -8.27
CA LEU A 66 -16.95 -10.22 -6.88
C LEU A 66 -16.58 -11.68 -6.57
N GLY A 67 -16.13 -11.94 -5.34
CA GLY A 67 -15.72 -13.25 -4.83
C GLY A 67 -16.84 -14.31 -4.77
N GLY A 68 -16.47 -15.54 -4.45
CA GLY A 68 -17.35 -16.72 -4.45
C GLY A 68 -17.56 -17.29 -5.86
N ALA A 69 -18.72 -17.90 -6.11
CA ALA A 69 -19.04 -18.50 -7.41
C ALA A 69 -19.06 -17.49 -8.58
N ILE A 70 -19.26 -16.21 -8.28
CA ILE A 70 -19.30 -15.11 -9.25
C ILE A 70 -17.94 -14.45 -9.44
N GLY A 71 -17.09 -14.38 -8.39
CA GLY A 71 -15.78 -13.70 -8.41
C GLY A 71 -14.67 -14.46 -9.10
N GLY A 72 -14.94 -15.68 -9.50
CA GLY A 72 -13.95 -16.52 -10.18
C GLY A 72 -12.86 -17.07 -9.27
N THR A 73 -12.04 -17.94 -9.84
CA THR A 73 -10.87 -18.50 -9.15
C THR A 73 -9.67 -17.57 -9.26
N VAL A 74 -8.77 -17.65 -8.30
CA VAL A 74 -7.47 -16.96 -8.35
C VAL A 74 -6.66 -17.51 -9.53
N ALA A 75 -6.35 -16.64 -10.49
CA ALA A 75 -5.54 -16.99 -11.66
C ALA A 75 -4.05 -16.97 -11.33
N GLY A 76 -3.32 -17.97 -11.78
CA GLY A 76 -1.88 -18.07 -11.54
C GLY A 76 -1.51 -18.94 -10.34
N LYS A 77 -0.21 -19.08 -10.11
CA LYS A 77 0.40 -19.86 -9.01
C LYS A 77 1.62 -19.12 -8.51
N ALA A 78 2.00 -19.38 -7.25
CA ALA A 78 3.13 -18.76 -6.60
C ALA A 78 3.11 -17.22 -6.75
N LEU A 79 1.96 -16.60 -6.43
CA LEU A 79 1.74 -15.16 -6.59
C LEU A 79 2.36 -14.40 -5.41
N PRO A 80 3.01 -13.24 -5.65
CA PRO A 80 3.44 -12.40 -4.56
C PRO A 80 2.24 -11.81 -3.81
N LEU A 81 2.40 -11.59 -2.49
CA LEU A 81 1.41 -10.93 -1.66
C LEU A 81 1.85 -9.49 -1.36
N ILE A 82 0.97 -8.52 -1.55
CA ILE A 82 1.17 -7.13 -1.11
C ILE A 82 0.16 -6.80 -0.01
N VAL A 83 0.66 -6.36 1.15
CA VAL A 83 -0.21 -5.87 2.22
C VAL A 83 -0.25 -4.35 2.19
N ILE A 84 -1.45 -3.76 2.15
CA ILE A 84 -1.67 -2.31 2.11
C ILE A 84 -2.08 -1.80 3.49
N SER A 85 -1.37 -0.77 3.97
CA SER A 85 -1.63 -0.02 5.21
C SER A 85 -2.06 1.41 4.87
N HIS A 86 -3.29 1.77 5.19
CA HIS A 86 -3.85 3.10 4.93
C HIS A 86 -3.34 4.18 5.89
N GLY A 87 -3.55 5.44 5.55
CA GLY A 87 -3.27 6.60 6.41
C GLY A 87 -4.17 6.67 7.65
N ASN A 88 -3.89 7.61 8.56
CA ASN A 88 -4.72 7.84 9.75
C ASN A 88 -6.18 8.09 9.35
N GLY A 89 -7.11 7.45 10.06
CA GLY A 89 -8.55 7.57 9.81
C GLY A 89 -9.02 7.06 8.44
N GLY A 90 -8.19 6.33 7.69
CA GLY A 90 -8.54 5.78 6.38
C GLY A 90 -9.34 4.48 6.44
N SER A 91 -9.29 3.70 5.36
CA SER A 91 -9.99 2.42 5.25
C SER A 91 -9.21 1.43 4.39
N ASN A 92 -9.61 0.18 4.41
CA ASN A 92 -9.12 -0.87 3.52
C ASN A 92 -9.45 -0.62 2.03
N LEU A 93 -10.23 0.40 1.70
CA LEU A 93 -10.54 0.81 0.33
C LEU A 93 -9.80 2.10 -0.10
N SER A 94 -9.04 2.75 0.79
CA SER A 94 -8.40 4.05 0.50
C SER A 94 -7.45 4.05 -0.72
N HIS A 95 -6.91 2.87 -1.06
CA HIS A 95 -5.97 2.66 -2.18
C HIS A 95 -6.47 1.55 -3.11
N HIS A 96 -7.79 1.49 -3.32
CA HIS A 96 -8.43 0.45 -4.12
C HIS A 96 -7.93 0.41 -5.57
N ASP A 97 -7.61 1.54 -6.17
CA ASP A 97 -7.09 1.63 -7.53
C ASP A 97 -5.68 1.03 -7.66
N THR A 98 -4.80 1.28 -6.68
CA THR A 98 -3.48 0.63 -6.57
C THR A 98 -3.63 -0.88 -6.37
N ALA A 99 -4.59 -1.29 -5.52
CA ALA A 99 -4.88 -2.71 -5.28
C ALA A 99 -5.38 -3.41 -6.55
N VAL A 100 -6.28 -2.77 -7.31
CA VAL A 100 -6.75 -3.27 -8.62
C VAL A 100 -5.60 -3.40 -9.61
N ALA A 101 -4.75 -2.37 -9.73
CA ALA A 101 -3.60 -2.38 -10.64
C ALA A 101 -2.60 -3.49 -10.29
N LEU A 102 -2.32 -3.72 -9.01
CA LEU A 102 -1.48 -4.82 -8.54
C LEU A 102 -2.12 -6.18 -8.84
N ALA A 103 -3.42 -6.37 -8.57
CA ALA A 103 -4.10 -7.62 -8.85
C ALA A 103 -4.08 -7.96 -10.36
N GLN A 104 -4.39 -6.99 -11.21
CA GLN A 104 -4.30 -7.14 -12.66
C GLN A 104 -2.87 -7.45 -13.14
N ALA A 105 -1.86 -7.05 -12.38
CA ALA A 105 -0.45 -7.31 -12.63
C ALA A 105 0.04 -8.67 -12.10
N GLY A 106 -0.83 -9.48 -11.47
CA GLY A 106 -0.53 -10.82 -11.00
C GLY A 106 -0.11 -10.89 -9.50
N PHE A 107 -0.47 -9.91 -8.69
CA PHE A 107 -0.26 -9.93 -7.25
C PHE A 107 -1.56 -10.28 -6.51
N VAL A 108 -1.46 -10.94 -5.38
CA VAL A 108 -2.52 -10.95 -4.36
C VAL A 108 -2.33 -9.73 -3.47
N VAL A 109 -3.39 -9.00 -3.19
CA VAL A 109 -3.35 -7.78 -2.38
C VAL A 109 -4.30 -7.91 -1.20
N ALA A 110 -3.85 -7.59 0.01
CA ALA A 110 -4.64 -7.57 1.22
C ALA A 110 -4.54 -6.19 1.89
N ALA A 111 -5.61 -5.41 1.90
CA ALA A 111 -5.65 -4.12 2.53
C ALA A 111 -6.40 -4.20 3.87
N VAL A 112 -5.75 -3.80 4.95
CA VAL A 112 -6.30 -3.85 6.31
C VAL A 112 -7.00 -2.54 6.67
N ALA A 113 -8.16 -2.62 7.35
CA ALA A 113 -8.69 -1.51 8.14
C ALA A 113 -8.15 -1.65 9.57
N HIS A 114 -7.30 -0.73 10.00
CA HIS A 114 -6.67 -0.78 11.32
C HIS A 114 -7.70 -0.51 12.43
N THR A 115 -7.88 -1.44 13.34
CA THR A 115 -8.78 -1.28 14.49
C THR A 115 -8.33 -0.11 15.37
N GLY A 116 -9.26 0.78 15.71
CA GLY A 116 -8.98 1.97 16.51
C GLY A 116 -8.30 3.12 15.75
N ASP A 117 -8.00 2.93 14.45
CA ASP A 117 -7.47 4.00 13.60
C ASP A 117 -7.97 3.82 12.15
N ASN A 118 -9.27 3.95 11.97
CA ASN A 118 -9.95 3.92 10.67
C ASN A 118 -11.10 4.95 10.64
N HIS A 119 -11.76 5.09 9.50
CA HIS A 119 -12.82 6.09 9.30
C HIS A 119 -14.01 5.98 10.27
N ALA A 120 -14.27 4.80 10.83
CA ALA A 120 -15.37 4.53 11.76
C ALA A 120 -14.94 4.58 13.24
N ASP A 121 -13.65 4.36 13.53
CA ASP A 121 -13.12 4.31 14.90
C ASP A 121 -11.70 4.87 14.91
N GLN A 122 -11.48 5.99 15.60
CA GLN A 122 -10.18 6.65 15.78
C GLN A 122 -9.73 6.66 17.25
N SER A 123 -10.30 5.80 18.08
CA SER A 123 -10.03 5.75 19.52
C SER A 123 -8.57 5.45 19.86
N ARG A 124 -7.81 4.84 18.96
CA ARG A 124 -6.39 4.49 19.09
C ARG A 124 -5.52 5.09 17.97
N ALA A 125 -5.97 6.18 17.36
CA ALA A 125 -5.28 6.79 16.21
C ALA A 125 -3.81 7.20 16.50
N ALA A 126 -3.49 7.51 17.76
CA ALA A 126 -2.12 7.78 18.19
C ALA A 126 -1.32 6.50 18.56
N SER A 127 -1.96 5.34 18.67
CA SER A 127 -1.30 4.06 19.01
C SER A 127 -0.68 3.41 17.78
N MET A 128 0.31 4.08 17.19
CA MET A 128 0.92 3.68 15.90
C MET A 128 1.49 2.25 15.90
N MET A 129 1.83 1.69 17.08
CA MET A 129 2.48 0.37 17.18
C MET A 129 1.53 -0.82 17.08
N ASP A 130 0.22 -0.61 17.18
CA ASP A 130 -0.74 -1.66 16.85
C ASP A 130 -0.68 -2.05 15.36
N ARG A 131 -0.37 -1.08 14.49
CA ARG A 131 -0.43 -1.24 13.04
C ARG A 131 0.56 -2.25 12.45
N PRO A 132 1.86 -2.31 12.85
CA PRO A 132 2.77 -3.37 12.38
C PRO A 132 2.30 -4.76 12.82
N ARG A 133 1.73 -4.92 14.03
CA ARG A 133 1.12 -6.18 14.47
C ARG A 133 -0.05 -6.58 13.55
N HIS A 134 -0.89 -5.62 13.17
CA HIS A 134 -1.98 -5.87 12.22
C HIS A 134 -1.46 -6.35 10.86
N ILE A 135 -0.32 -5.83 10.36
CA ILE A 135 0.32 -6.33 9.14
C ILE A 135 0.69 -7.81 9.29
N SER A 136 1.34 -8.19 10.40
CA SER A 136 1.70 -9.60 10.67
C SER A 136 0.46 -10.49 10.74
N ARG A 137 -0.62 -10.05 11.40
CA ARG A 137 -1.89 -10.81 11.48
C ARG A 137 -2.55 -11.00 10.13
N VAL A 138 -2.52 -9.98 9.27
CA VAL A 138 -3.02 -10.11 7.89
C VAL A 138 -2.18 -11.11 7.11
N ILE A 139 -0.85 -11.06 7.19
CA ILE A 139 0.02 -12.04 6.54
C ILE A 139 -0.27 -13.47 7.04
N ASP A 140 -0.42 -13.65 8.36
CA ASP A 140 -0.78 -14.94 8.95
C ASP A 140 -2.09 -15.46 8.36
N HIS A 141 -3.14 -14.64 8.33
CA HIS A 141 -4.44 -14.98 7.76
C HIS A 141 -4.33 -15.36 6.27
N MET A 142 -3.63 -14.56 5.49
CA MET A 142 -3.48 -14.79 4.05
C MET A 142 -2.75 -16.09 3.72
N LEU A 143 -1.78 -16.50 4.56
CA LEU A 143 -0.99 -17.70 4.34
C LEU A 143 -1.61 -18.97 4.98
N THR A 144 -2.56 -18.83 5.91
CA THR A 144 -3.07 -20.00 6.66
C THR A 144 -4.59 -20.20 6.56
N GLN A 145 -5.38 -19.13 6.43
CA GLN A 145 -6.83 -19.17 6.53
C GLN A 145 -7.55 -18.80 5.22
N TRP A 146 -6.96 -17.88 4.43
CA TRP A 146 -7.59 -17.46 3.18
C TRP A 146 -7.79 -18.64 2.21
N SER A 147 -8.93 -18.66 1.53
CA SER A 147 -9.29 -19.75 0.60
C SER A 147 -8.31 -19.90 -0.58
N GLY A 148 -7.67 -18.78 -0.99
CA GLY A 148 -6.65 -18.75 -2.04
C GLY A 148 -5.21 -18.90 -1.56
N LYS A 149 -4.95 -19.23 -0.29
CA LYS A 149 -3.61 -19.29 0.32
C LYS A 149 -2.58 -20.12 -0.46
N ASP A 150 -3.02 -21.22 -1.06
CA ASP A 150 -2.15 -22.14 -1.83
C ASP A 150 -1.68 -21.54 -3.17
N ARG A 151 -2.18 -20.35 -3.53
CA ARG A 151 -1.73 -19.58 -4.70
C ARG A 151 -0.63 -18.57 -4.35
N ILE A 152 -0.41 -18.27 -3.07
CA ILE A 152 0.57 -17.29 -2.61
C ILE A 152 1.96 -17.92 -2.48
N ASP A 153 2.99 -17.18 -2.89
CA ASP A 153 4.37 -17.46 -2.57
C ASP A 153 4.77 -16.72 -1.29
N ALA A 154 4.88 -17.46 -0.19
CA ALA A 154 5.22 -16.91 1.12
C ALA A 154 6.62 -16.26 1.20
N ALA A 155 7.51 -16.51 0.22
CA ALA A 155 8.82 -15.87 0.14
C ALA A 155 8.78 -14.48 -0.52
N ARG A 156 7.64 -14.11 -1.15
CA ARG A 156 7.49 -12.88 -1.96
C ARG A 156 6.38 -12.00 -1.41
N ILE A 157 6.63 -11.37 -0.25
CA ILE A 157 5.67 -10.49 0.44
C ILE A 157 6.22 -9.08 0.43
N GLY A 158 5.40 -8.12 -0.01
CA GLY A 158 5.66 -6.69 0.05
C GLY A 158 4.66 -5.96 0.93
N VAL A 159 5.02 -4.75 1.35
CA VAL A 159 4.12 -3.84 2.06
C VAL A 159 4.03 -2.51 1.32
N PHE A 160 2.83 -1.98 1.17
CA PHE A 160 2.57 -0.62 0.72
C PHE A 160 1.98 0.17 1.89
N GLY A 161 2.48 1.37 2.13
CA GLY A 161 1.93 2.24 3.15
C GLY A 161 1.85 3.70 2.72
N PHE A 162 0.78 4.38 3.15
CA PHE A 162 0.59 5.80 2.96
C PHE A 162 0.44 6.52 4.31
N SER A 163 1.12 7.65 4.50
CA SER A 163 1.02 8.49 5.70
C SER A 163 1.35 7.68 6.98
N SER A 164 0.41 7.50 7.91
CA SER A 164 0.56 6.58 9.06
C SER A 164 0.83 5.14 8.61
N GLY A 165 0.27 4.72 7.47
CA GLY A 165 0.58 3.42 6.87
C GLY A 165 2.02 3.33 6.35
N ALA A 166 2.59 4.43 5.88
CA ALA A 166 3.99 4.49 5.46
C ALA A 166 4.95 4.36 6.65
N PHE A 167 4.63 4.98 7.79
CA PHE A 167 5.31 4.71 9.06
C PHE A 167 5.23 3.21 9.41
N THR A 168 4.03 2.63 9.31
CA THR A 168 3.79 1.20 9.55
C THR A 168 4.65 0.33 8.64
N ALA A 169 4.75 0.66 7.35
CA ALA A 169 5.58 -0.06 6.39
C ALA A 169 7.07 0.00 6.79
N LEU A 170 7.59 1.18 7.17
CA LEU A 170 8.96 1.33 7.66
C LEU A 170 9.21 0.50 8.92
N ALA A 171 8.29 0.53 9.91
CA ALA A 171 8.41 -0.29 11.12
C ALA A 171 8.38 -1.79 10.80
N SER A 172 7.50 -2.22 9.87
CA SER A 172 7.40 -3.62 9.45
C SER A 172 8.66 -4.15 8.78
N VAL A 173 9.47 -3.31 8.14
CA VAL A 173 10.75 -3.72 7.53
C VAL A 173 11.97 -3.51 8.44
N GLY A 174 11.74 -3.12 9.70
CA GLY A 174 12.80 -3.03 10.72
C GLY A 174 13.18 -1.60 11.12
N GLY A 175 12.43 -0.60 10.68
CA GLY A 175 12.60 0.77 11.17
C GLY A 175 12.20 0.90 12.64
N LEU A 176 13.06 1.52 13.45
CA LEU A 176 12.85 1.80 14.87
C LEU A 176 12.72 3.31 15.06
N ALA A 177 11.48 3.80 15.25
CA ALA A 177 11.26 5.22 15.46
C ALA A 177 11.84 5.70 16.80
N ASP A 178 12.61 6.78 16.78
CA ASP A 178 13.07 7.46 17.98
C ASP A 178 12.00 8.45 18.48
N LEU A 179 11.17 7.98 19.37
CA LEU A 179 10.03 8.76 19.86
C LEU A 179 10.39 9.91 20.78
N ALA A 180 11.60 9.91 21.36
CA ALA A 180 12.06 11.04 22.14
C ALA A 180 12.10 12.33 21.30
N ARG A 181 12.12 12.19 19.96
CA ARG A 181 12.09 13.33 19.02
C ARG A 181 10.71 13.98 18.85
N ILE A 182 9.63 13.32 19.30
CA ILE A 182 8.26 13.85 19.13
C ILE A 182 8.08 15.15 19.92
N ALA A 183 8.41 15.16 21.21
CA ALA A 183 8.19 16.35 22.05
C ALA A 183 8.99 17.58 21.56
N PRO A 184 10.29 17.48 21.25
CA PRO A 184 11.05 18.60 20.68
C PRO A 184 10.49 19.08 19.33
N HIS A 185 10.09 18.14 18.45
CA HIS A 185 9.48 18.51 17.17
C HIS A 185 8.18 19.28 17.37
N CYS A 186 7.28 18.79 18.23
CA CYS A 186 5.99 19.43 18.47
C CYS A 186 6.09 20.77 19.23
N GLN A 187 7.17 21.00 19.99
CA GLN A 187 7.47 22.33 20.54
C GLN A 187 7.80 23.36 19.45
N GLN A 188 8.50 22.93 18.40
CA GLN A 188 8.90 23.79 17.29
C GLN A 188 7.81 23.91 16.21
N HIS A 189 7.01 22.87 16.02
CA HIS A 189 5.98 22.73 15.00
C HIS A 189 4.61 22.35 15.59
N PRO A 190 4.04 23.15 16.51
CA PRO A 190 2.78 22.80 17.20
C PRO A 190 1.57 22.72 16.26
N GLY A 191 1.67 23.34 15.09
CA GLY A 191 0.65 23.32 14.04
C GLY A 191 0.63 22.04 13.20
N ASP A 192 1.65 21.19 13.30
CA ASP A 192 1.70 19.97 12.50
C ASP A 192 0.59 18.99 12.91
N TYR A 193 0.01 18.32 11.91
CA TYR A 193 -1.11 17.40 12.11
C TYR A 193 -0.83 16.33 13.19
N ALA A 194 0.35 15.71 13.15
CA ALA A 194 0.73 14.70 14.14
C ALA A 194 0.77 15.25 15.57
N CYS A 195 1.25 16.49 15.75
CA CYS A 195 1.33 17.14 17.05
C CYS A 195 -0.05 17.51 17.60
N GLN A 196 -0.95 18.00 16.73
CA GLN A 196 -2.33 18.26 17.10
C GLN A 196 -3.09 16.97 17.45
N LEU A 197 -2.86 15.87 16.71
CA LEU A 197 -3.47 14.58 17.00
C LEU A 197 -3.04 14.07 18.38
N MET A 198 -1.74 14.11 18.67
CA MET A 198 -1.21 13.67 19.97
C MET A 198 -1.68 14.53 21.14
N ALA A 199 -1.80 15.86 20.95
CA ALA A 199 -2.30 16.77 21.99
C ALA A 199 -3.76 16.48 22.40
N ARG A 200 -4.55 15.86 21.52
CA ARG A 200 -5.95 15.49 21.79
C ARG A 200 -6.10 14.16 22.54
N GLN A 201 -5.02 13.37 22.68
CA GLN A 201 -5.10 12.06 23.34
C GLN A 201 -4.97 12.19 24.87
N PRO A 202 -5.86 11.55 25.67
CA PRO A 202 -5.86 11.68 27.14
C PRO A 202 -4.61 11.13 27.82
N SER A 203 -3.92 10.15 27.21
CA SER A 203 -2.80 9.43 27.81
C SER A 203 -1.42 10.06 27.58
N GLY A 204 -1.35 11.17 26.85
CA GLY A 204 -0.11 11.88 26.59
C GLY A 204 0.97 11.06 25.86
N THR A 205 2.10 11.69 25.59
CA THR A 205 3.23 11.10 24.87
C THR A 205 3.93 9.95 25.62
N ALA A 206 3.79 9.85 26.96
CA ALA A 206 4.50 8.87 27.78
C ALA A 206 4.10 7.40 27.49
N ALA A 207 2.81 7.12 27.26
CA ALA A 207 2.34 5.77 26.92
C ALA A 207 2.78 5.35 25.52
N LEU A 208 2.85 6.29 24.58
CA LEU A 208 3.40 6.08 23.22
C LEU A 208 4.88 5.68 23.29
N VAL A 209 5.69 6.40 24.06
CA VAL A 209 7.13 6.16 24.20
C VAL A 209 7.43 4.73 24.67
N THR A 210 6.64 4.21 25.63
CA THR A 210 6.86 2.84 26.16
C THR A 210 6.45 1.74 25.18
N ALA A 211 5.36 1.95 24.41
CA ALA A 211 4.85 0.96 23.47
C ALA A 211 5.73 0.75 22.22
N MET A 212 6.46 1.79 21.82
CA MET A 212 7.25 1.78 20.57
C MET A 212 8.70 1.29 20.74
N ALA A 213 9.14 0.98 21.94
CA ALA A 213 10.47 0.44 22.19
C ALA A 213 10.69 -1.02 21.72
N GLN A 214 9.65 -1.66 21.17
CA GLN A 214 9.73 -3.03 20.67
C GLN A 214 9.94 -3.07 19.16
N PRO A 215 10.89 -3.88 18.65
CA PRO A 215 11.03 -4.10 17.22
C PRO A 215 9.76 -4.72 16.63
N ALA A 216 9.17 -4.06 15.66
CA ALA A 216 7.95 -4.53 14.99
C ALA A 216 8.23 -5.15 13.62
N ARG A 217 9.48 -5.64 13.40
CA ARG A 217 9.89 -6.21 12.12
C ARG A 217 9.11 -7.47 11.77
N GLU A 218 8.48 -7.46 10.62
CA GLU A 218 7.88 -8.64 9.98
C GLU A 218 8.89 -9.26 9.00
N ALA A 219 9.55 -10.32 9.42
CA ALA A 219 10.69 -10.90 8.69
C ALA A 219 10.31 -11.48 7.31
N ARG A 220 9.03 -11.73 7.06
CA ARG A 220 8.53 -12.22 5.77
C ARG A 220 8.42 -11.12 4.71
N VAL A 221 8.39 -9.84 5.12
CA VAL A 221 8.32 -8.71 4.18
C VAL A 221 9.68 -8.49 3.51
N ARG A 222 9.70 -8.44 2.18
CA ARG A 222 10.88 -8.37 1.33
C ARG A 222 11.03 -7.07 0.54
N ALA A 223 9.99 -6.24 0.50
CA ALA A 223 10.01 -4.95 -0.19
C ALA A 223 8.98 -4.00 0.42
N ALA A 224 9.22 -2.70 0.37
CA ALA A 224 8.30 -1.70 0.89
C ALA A 224 8.11 -0.52 -0.08
N VAL A 225 6.86 -0.10 -0.28
CA VAL A 225 6.51 1.20 -0.86
C VAL A 225 6.04 2.10 0.27
N VAL A 226 6.65 3.28 0.39
CA VAL A 226 6.50 4.22 1.48
C VAL A 226 6.07 5.57 0.88
N ALA A 227 4.79 5.92 0.97
CA ALA A 227 4.26 7.16 0.42
C ALA A 227 3.96 8.16 1.55
N ALA A 228 4.62 9.32 1.52
CA ALA A 228 4.44 10.42 2.47
C ALA A 228 4.42 9.95 3.94
N PRO A 229 5.52 9.39 4.50
CA PRO A 229 5.54 8.77 5.82
C PRO A 229 5.25 9.77 6.94
N ALA A 230 4.25 9.47 7.79
CA ALA A 230 4.01 10.17 9.04
C ALA A 230 5.18 9.95 10.01
N LEU A 231 5.35 10.89 10.96
CA LEU A 231 6.41 10.84 11.98
C LEU A 231 7.82 10.65 11.40
N GLY A 232 8.05 11.05 10.16
CA GLY A 232 9.34 10.86 9.48
C GLY A 232 10.52 11.44 10.26
N PHE A 233 10.32 12.54 10.98
CA PHE A 233 11.33 13.16 11.86
C PHE A 233 11.80 12.26 13.00
N THR A 234 11.10 11.17 13.31
CA THR A 234 11.52 10.18 14.32
C THR A 234 12.52 9.16 13.77
N PHE A 235 12.73 9.11 12.47
CA PHE A 235 13.68 8.20 11.86
C PHE A 235 15.05 8.86 11.69
N THR A 236 16.06 8.20 12.22
CA THR A 236 17.48 8.57 12.11
C THR A 236 18.23 7.49 11.35
N GLN A 237 19.48 7.76 10.98
CA GLN A 237 20.34 6.76 10.36
C GLN A 237 20.45 5.48 11.19
N THR A 238 20.56 5.62 12.52
CA THR A 238 20.59 4.45 13.43
C THR A 238 19.25 3.73 13.44
N SER A 239 18.13 4.46 13.43
CA SER A 239 16.77 3.87 13.45
C SER A 239 16.46 3.05 12.21
N LEU A 240 17.00 3.41 11.04
CA LEU A 240 16.75 2.73 9.77
C LEU A 240 17.89 1.79 9.35
N ALA A 241 18.97 1.67 10.14
CA ALA A 241 20.13 0.86 9.80
C ALA A 241 19.80 -0.64 9.57
N ALA A 242 18.73 -1.15 10.22
CA ALA A 242 18.28 -2.53 10.06
C ALA A 242 17.39 -2.77 8.83
N VAL A 243 17.00 -1.71 8.11
CA VAL A 243 16.19 -1.83 6.88
C VAL A 243 17.09 -2.29 5.75
N SER A 244 16.98 -3.56 5.38
CA SER A 244 17.82 -4.22 4.38
C SER A 244 17.07 -4.61 3.10
N VAL A 245 15.77 -4.35 3.04
CA VAL A 245 14.93 -4.64 1.87
C VAL A 245 14.86 -3.42 0.94
N PRO A 246 14.59 -3.62 -0.37
CA PRO A 246 14.32 -2.51 -1.27
C PRO A 246 13.16 -1.65 -0.79
N VAL A 247 13.34 -0.32 -0.87
CA VAL A 247 12.31 0.67 -0.52
C VAL A 247 12.09 1.62 -1.69
N GLN A 248 10.82 1.84 -2.07
CA GLN A 248 10.42 2.94 -2.93
C GLN A 248 9.76 4.02 -2.07
N LEU A 249 10.34 5.23 -2.07
CA LEU A 249 9.90 6.35 -1.23
C LEU A 249 9.29 7.46 -2.08
N TRP A 250 8.07 7.89 -1.73
CA TRP A 250 7.35 8.95 -2.42
C TRP A 250 7.13 10.17 -1.55
N ARG A 251 7.24 11.35 -2.15
CA ARG A 251 6.96 12.66 -1.54
C ARG A 251 6.00 13.46 -2.42
N ALA A 252 4.94 13.99 -1.84
CA ALA A 252 4.19 15.09 -2.46
C ALA A 252 4.99 16.38 -2.32
N GLU A 253 5.10 17.16 -3.39
CA GLU A 253 5.90 18.40 -3.36
C GLU A 253 5.29 19.43 -2.41
N ASP A 254 3.96 19.59 -2.46
CA ASP A 254 3.19 20.59 -1.73
C ASP A 254 2.37 19.96 -0.58
N ASP A 255 2.99 19.03 0.14
CA ASP A 255 2.39 18.36 1.30
C ASP A 255 2.26 19.33 2.48
N ALA A 256 1.06 19.86 2.71
CA ALA A 256 0.76 20.73 3.84
C ALA A 256 0.42 19.96 5.14
N VAL A 257 0.15 18.64 5.05
CA VAL A 257 -0.13 17.78 6.22
C VAL A 257 1.17 17.29 6.87
N LEU A 258 2.13 16.91 6.03
CA LEU A 258 3.45 16.42 6.42
C LEU A 258 4.53 17.24 5.69
N PRO A 259 4.74 18.51 6.09
CA PRO A 259 5.51 19.45 5.30
C PRO A 259 6.99 19.08 5.20
N HIS A 260 7.55 19.36 4.02
CA HIS A 260 9.00 19.29 3.81
C HIS A 260 9.71 20.41 4.58
N PRO A 261 10.90 20.17 5.17
CA PRO A 261 11.72 18.95 5.05
C PRO A 261 11.52 17.92 6.18
N TRP A 262 10.54 18.10 7.06
CA TRP A 262 10.50 17.44 8.37
C TRP A 262 10.10 15.95 8.33
N TYR A 263 9.36 15.52 7.30
CA TYR A 263 8.79 14.17 7.30
C TYR A 263 9.50 13.21 6.34
N VAL A 264 9.48 13.47 5.05
CA VAL A 264 10.06 12.55 4.06
C VAL A 264 11.58 12.64 4.01
N GLU A 265 12.15 13.84 4.15
CA GLU A 265 13.59 14.05 4.01
C GLU A 265 14.44 13.30 5.06
N PRO A 266 14.09 13.29 6.38
CA PRO A 266 14.81 12.47 7.34
C PRO A 266 14.81 10.98 6.98
N VAL A 267 13.68 10.44 6.50
CA VAL A 267 13.57 9.05 6.04
C VAL A 267 14.49 8.81 4.84
N ARG A 268 14.46 9.70 3.84
CA ARG A 268 15.31 9.62 2.65
C ARG A 268 16.81 9.62 3.00
N ALA A 269 17.19 10.51 3.91
CA ALA A 269 18.59 10.65 4.32
C ALA A 269 19.09 9.48 5.19
N ALA A 270 18.18 8.80 5.91
CA ALA A 270 18.50 7.75 6.85
C ALA A 270 18.40 6.33 6.26
N LEU A 271 17.64 6.13 5.18
CA LEU A 271 17.52 4.83 4.53
C LEU A 271 18.85 4.39 3.90
N PRO A 272 19.26 3.13 4.10
CA PRO A 272 20.38 2.54 3.36
C PRO A 272 20.11 2.57 1.84
N GLN A 273 21.16 2.78 1.06
CA GLN A 273 21.08 2.78 -0.40
C GLN A 273 21.12 1.35 -0.97
N PRO A 274 20.58 1.09 -2.18
CA PRO A 274 19.91 2.03 -3.09
C PRO A 274 18.45 2.30 -2.74
N LEU A 275 17.97 3.52 -3.02
CA LEU A 275 16.61 3.98 -2.76
C LEU A 275 15.94 4.48 -4.05
N ASP A 276 14.75 3.96 -4.40
CA ASP A 276 13.90 4.53 -5.45
C ASP A 276 13.10 5.71 -4.85
N TYR A 277 13.62 6.93 -4.97
CA TYR A 277 13.01 8.14 -4.42
C TYR A 277 12.33 8.97 -5.50
N ARG A 278 11.07 9.32 -5.25
CA ARG A 278 10.22 10.05 -6.20
C ARG A 278 9.53 11.22 -5.54
N VAL A 279 9.59 12.37 -6.21
CA VAL A 279 8.86 13.59 -5.84
C VAL A 279 7.76 13.80 -6.87
N VAL A 280 6.54 14.04 -6.40
CA VAL A 280 5.39 14.32 -7.25
C VAL A 280 5.14 15.82 -7.28
N PRO A 281 5.47 16.52 -8.39
CA PRO A 281 5.29 17.96 -8.49
C PRO A 281 3.84 18.38 -8.28
N LYS A 282 3.60 19.45 -7.53
CA LYS A 282 2.28 20.02 -7.23
C LYS A 282 1.32 19.10 -6.48
N ALA A 283 1.72 17.87 -6.12
CA ALA A 283 0.85 17.00 -5.35
C ALA A 283 0.72 17.48 -3.91
N SER A 284 -0.49 17.42 -3.38
CA SER A 284 -0.82 17.54 -1.97
C SER A 284 -0.83 16.18 -1.29
N HIS A 285 -0.88 16.13 0.04
CA HIS A 285 -0.86 14.89 0.82
C HIS A 285 -1.89 13.87 0.35
N PHE A 286 -3.14 14.30 0.21
CA PHE A 286 -4.25 13.41 -0.13
C PHE A 286 -4.32 13.02 -1.61
N ASP A 287 -3.43 13.55 -2.45
CA ASP A 287 -3.34 13.10 -3.84
C ASP A 287 -2.80 11.69 -3.99
N PHE A 288 -2.24 11.09 -2.92
CA PHE A 288 -1.92 9.64 -2.86
C PHE A 288 -3.12 8.74 -2.55
N LEU A 289 -4.28 9.28 -2.18
CA LEU A 289 -5.51 8.51 -2.08
C LEU A 289 -6.09 8.23 -3.47
N ALA A 290 -6.76 7.10 -3.63
CA ALA A 290 -7.43 6.75 -4.87
C ALA A 290 -8.27 7.93 -5.42
N PRO A 291 -8.36 8.12 -6.75
CA PRO A 291 -9.19 9.15 -7.35
C PRO A 291 -10.62 9.10 -6.83
N CYS A 292 -11.14 10.28 -6.49
CA CYS A 292 -12.45 10.38 -5.85
C CYS A 292 -13.59 10.22 -6.84
N THR A 293 -14.58 9.41 -6.48
CA THR A 293 -15.89 9.47 -7.16
C THR A 293 -16.60 10.79 -6.81
N PRO A 294 -17.55 11.27 -7.63
CA PRO A 294 -18.36 12.44 -7.28
C PRO A 294 -19.06 12.30 -5.93
N ARG A 295 -19.51 11.08 -5.59
CA ARG A 295 -20.13 10.77 -4.30
C ARG A 295 -19.15 10.94 -3.13
N PHE A 296 -17.93 10.43 -3.25
CA PHE A 296 -16.92 10.57 -2.20
C PHE A 296 -16.46 12.01 -2.06
N ALA A 297 -16.31 12.74 -3.17
CA ALA A 297 -15.95 14.15 -3.16
C ALA A 297 -16.99 15.03 -2.44
N ALA A 298 -18.27 14.69 -2.58
CA ALA A 298 -19.34 15.38 -1.84
C ALA A 298 -19.31 15.07 -0.34
N MET A 299 -18.92 13.86 0.06
CA MET A 299 -18.85 13.41 1.46
C MET A 299 -17.61 13.92 2.20
N ALA A 300 -16.46 14.00 1.52
CA ALA A 300 -15.18 14.32 2.11
C ALA A 300 -14.36 15.26 1.20
N PRO A 301 -14.84 16.49 0.95
CA PRO A 301 -14.20 17.42 0.02
C PRO A 301 -12.70 17.65 0.29
N PRO A 302 -12.21 17.77 1.55
CA PRO A 302 -10.80 17.99 1.81
C PRO A 302 -9.89 16.84 1.33
N LEU A 303 -10.38 15.61 1.28
CA LEU A 303 -9.62 14.45 0.81
C LEU A 303 -9.56 14.38 -0.73
N CYS A 304 -10.49 15.06 -1.39
CA CYS A 304 -10.68 15.00 -2.83
C CYS A 304 -10.18 16.26 -3.56
N SER A 305 -9.80 17.30 -2.83
CA SER A 305 -9.28 18.53 -3.40
C SER A 305 -7.81 18.39 -3.75
N SER A 306 -7.48 18.64 -5.02
CA SER A 306 -6.10 18.75 -5.49
C SER A 306 -5.78 20.20 -5.80
N GLN A 307 -4.50 20.55 -5.88
CA GLN A 307 -4.07 21.88 -6.31
C GLN A 307 -4.47 22.17 -7.77
N SER A 308 -4.61 23.45 -8.09
CA SER A 308 -4.94 23.86 -9.45
C SER A 308 -3.90 23.37 -10.45
N GLY A 309 -4.37 22.67 -11.48
CA GLY A 309 -3.53 22.08 -12.52
C GLY A 309 -2.87 20.76 -12.16
N PHE A 310 -3.22 20.13 -11.03
CA PHE A 310 -2.84 18.75 -10.72
C PHE A 310 -3.93 17.79 -11.20
N ASP A 311 -3.55 16.85 -12.07
CA ASP A 311 -4.43 15.77 -12.56
C ASP A 311 -4.18 14.50 -11.74
N ARG A 312 -5.03 14.29 -10.70
CA ARG A 312 -4.92 13.11 -9.81
C ARG A 312 -5.09 11.79 -10.56
N GLU A 313 -5.97 11.74 -11.56
CA GLU A 313 -6.18 10.50 -12.33
C GLU A 313 -4.96 10.15 -13.19
N ALA A 314 -4.36 11.14 -13.86
CA ALA A 314 -3.12 10.95 -14.60
C ALA A 314 -1.99 10.51 -13.68
N PHE A 315 -1.84 11.18 -12.54
CA PHE A 315 -0.85 10.80 -11.52
C PHE A 315 -1.05 9.35 -11.04
N HIS A 316 -2.26 8.94 -10.73
CA HIS A 316 -2.52 7.57 -10.25
C HIS A 316 -2.23 6.50 -11.31
N ARG A 317 -2.43 6.78 -12.60
CA ARG A 317 -1.99 5.86 -13.66
C ARG A 317 -0.47 5.64 -13.63
N GLU A 318 0.31 6.70 -13.48
CA GLU A 318 1.78 6.65 -13.40
C GLU A 318 2.26 6.05 -12.07
N PHE A 319 1.66 6.45 -10.97
CA PHE A 319 1.94 5.96 -9.62
C PHE A 319 1.73 4.46 -9.52
N ASN A 320 0.56 3.97 -9.95
CA ASN A 320 0.23 2.56 -9.92
C ASN A 320 1.15 1.73 -10.82
N ALA A 321 1.49 2.23 -12.02
CA ALA A 321 2.45 1.57 -12.89
C ALA A 321 3.85 1.49 -12.25
N ALA A 322 4.28 2.55 -11.56
CA ALA A 322 5.57 2.58 -10.87
C ALA A 322 5.60 1.64 -9.65
N VAL A 323 4.54 1.60 -8.85
CA VAL A 323 4.39 0.66 -7.71
C VAL A 323 4.41 -0.80 -8.19
N VAL A 324 3.65 -1.11 -9.24
CA VAL A 324 3.67 -2.45 -9.88
C VAL A 324 5.07 -2.80 -10.38
N GLY A 325 5.72 -1.87 -11.08
CA GLY A 325 7.09 -2.05 -11.60
C GLY A 325 8.10 -2.32 -10.50
N PHE A 326 8.04 -1.56 -9.42
CA PHE A 326 8.90 -1.73 -8.26
C PHE A 326 8.73 -3.12 -7.63
N PHE A 327 7.51 -3.52 -7.29
CA PHE A 327 7.28 -4.84 -6.68
C PHE A 327 7.64 -6.00 -7.61
N ARG A 328 7.44 -5.88 -8.93
CA ARG A 328 7.88 -6.89 -9.89
C ARG A 328 9.40 -7.10 -9.87
N VAL A 329 10.17 -6.03 -9.67
CA VAL A 329 11.63 -6.12 -9.60
C VAL A 329 12.08 -6.60 -8.23
N ALA A 330 11.52 -6.04 -7.15
CA ALA A 330 11.95 -6.29 -5.79
C ALA A 330 11.53 -7.68 -5.26
N LEU A 331 10.44 -8.25 -5.79
CA LEU A 331 9.89 -9.56 -5.40
C LEU A 331 10.07 -10.62 -6.50
N LYS A 332 11.15 -10.54 -7.28
CA LYS A 332 11.49 -11.62 -8.23
C LYS A 332 11.72 -12.93 -7.49
N PRO A 333 11.37 -14.10 -8.11
CA PRO A 333 11.70 -15.42 -7.58
C PRO A 333 13.19 -15.61 -7.35
#